data_23c05df517f6f23e042ed8cf2c07e884
#
_entry.id   23c05df517f6f23e042ed8cf2c07e884
#
_cell.length_a   1.000
_cell.length_b   1.000
_cell.length_c   1.000
_cell.angle_alpha   90.00
_cell.angle_beta   90.00
_cell.angle_gamma   90.00
#
_symmetry.space_group_name_H-M   'P 1'
#
loop_
_entity.id
_entity.type
_entity.pdbx_description
1 polymer ?
#
loop_
_entity_poly.entity_id
_entity_poly.type
_entity_poly.pdbx_seq_one_letter_code
_entity_poly.pdbx_strand_id
1 'polypeptide(L)'
;MYKPILSVSLACILCVGPAAAQMQLPPLSRPVSFDNSQRIRELIRAGNLYLSVQDALALAIENNLDVELQRFTLPTADSELLRAKGGGTNRGLNYTLLEVPIGVGGPLSPLAVNPANAGSATNGTSVPTNALELGVLGEPVDNYSMQGTIAQSTGAAVPVYDPAFVGQLNWAHQTTPQTNILSYGTNALVSNGFIANAGIQQGFSTGAQASVNFDNQHQNINALNTGYNPFTGSSLGLTFTQPLMRGFGPGLNRRFIRIAGNERRIASMLFQQQLILTTYGVIRLYTDFVALYEDEKVKEESVRLAEKLLSDTQAQVDEGTLAQVELTRAKAQLFSTQQDLINARGLLEEQQAILKNVLTRDEDAQLRSVKVIPTDSLSIPEKDELRPMQDLIADAVANRPDLGQARLQVDNSVIGLEGARSLTKPEVDLVGVMQNNGLAGPLTGFVSSPNLPYGGGYGSALGQVLARDYPTYGIGVQVTLPIHNRIAEADLARDELQVKQSQVRVKQLQNQAALEVEDALIAMRRARAAYEAAVQARQFQQESLEAEQAKFEVGASTAFFVIQYESLLAQARSTEVAAKSSYVKAKAALQRATGSILNDNHIDIDAAIKGATK
;
A
#
# COMPACT_ATOMS: atom_id res chain seq x y z
N MET A 1 -31.13 -58.06 -11.16
CA MET A 1 -30.50 -57.65 -12.42
C MET A 1 -30.45 -56.12 -12.51
N TYR A 2 -29.52 -55.46 -11.77
CA TYR A 2 -29.45 -53.99 -11.65
C TYR A 2 -28.01 -53.48 -11.91
N LYS A 3 -27.34 -53.95 -12.96
CA LYS A 3 -25.93 -53.56 -13.16
C LYS A 3 -25.60 -52.63 -14.36
N PRO A 4 -26.43 -52.29 -15.34
CA PRO A 4 -25.91 -51.43 -16.42
C PRO A 4 -26.29 -49.93 -16.35
N ILE A 5 -27.27 -49.52 -15.52
CA ILE A 5 -27.75 -48.11 -15.55
C ILE A 5 -26.88 -47.15 -14.74
N LEU A 6 -26.22 -47.65 -13.72
CA LEU A 6 -25.31 -46.80 -12.89
C LEU A 6 -24.01 -46.43 -13.60
N SER A 7 -23.58 -47.24 -14.59
CA SER A 7 -22.32 -47.04 -15.30
C SER A 7 -22.36 -45.95 -16.39
N VAL A 8 -23.53 -45.71 -16.99
CA VAL A 8 -23.66 -44.70 -18.06
C VAL A 8 -23.82 -43.31 -17.50
N SER A 9 -24.51 -43.16 -16.36
CA SER A 9 -24.68 -41.86 -15.69
C SER A 9 -23.40 -41.39 -15.04
N LEU A 10 -22.59 -42.28 -14.50
CA LEU A 10 -21.30 -41.98 -13.90
C LEU A 10 -20.23 -41.64 -14.96
N ALA A 11 -20.30 -42.23 -16.14
CA ALA A 11 -19.38 -41.94 -17.23
C ALA A 11 -19.60 -40.56 -17.86
N CYS A 12 -20.83 -40.04 -17.89
CA CYS A 12 -21.09 -38.66 -18.35
C CYS A 12 -20.62 -37.60 -17.35
N ILE A 13 -20.60 -37.90 -16.06
CA ILE A 13 -20.08 -36.97 -15.03
C ILE A 13 -18.55 -37.00 -14.97
N LEU A 14 -17.93 -38.13 -15.30
CA LEU A 14 -16.47 -38.27 -15.38
C LEU A 14 -15.87 -37.76 -16.71
N CYS A 15 -16.69 -37.58 -17.76
CA CYS A 15 -16.27 -36.95 -19.01
C CYS A 15 -16.32 -35.42 -19.02
N VAL A 16 -16.82 -34.76 -17.97
CA VAL A 16 -16.39 -33.42 -17.63
C VAL A 16 -15.01 -33.59 -16.99
N GLY A 17 -14.06 -34.08 -17.79
CA GLY A 17 -12.65 -33.98 -17.49
C GLY A 17 -12.35 -32.52 -17.09
N PRO A 18 -11.23 -32.25 -16.43
CA PRO A 18 -10.83 -30.91 -16.03
C PRO A 18 -10.51 -30.05 -17.25
N ALA A 19 -11.54 -29.75 -18.03
CA ALA A 19 -11.64 -28.53 -18.81
C ALA A 19 -12.01 -27.34 -17.86
N ALA A 20 -11.70 -27.42 -16.57
CA ALA A 20 -11.16 -26.33 -15.88
C ALA A 20 -9.90 -25.98 -16.68
N ALA A 21 -10.08 -25.21 -17.77
CA ALA A 21 -9.04 -24.34 -18.23
C ALA A 21 -8.51 -23.73 -16.93
N GLN A 22 -7.37 -24.24 -16.45
CA GLN A 22 -6.57 -23.53 -15.51
C GLN A 22 -6.34 -22.21 -16.26
N MET A 23 -7.21 -21.22 -16.01
CA MET A 23 -6.85 -19.85 -16.25
C MET A 23 -5.56 -19.75 -15.46
N GLN A 24 -4.43 -19.88 -16.15
CA GLN A 24 -3.15 -19.51 -15.60
C GLN A 24 -3.31 -18.02 -15.33
N LEU A 25 -3.75 -17.72 -14.11
CA LEU A 25 -3.65 -16.38 -13.59
C LEU A 25 -2.20 -15.97 -13.88
N PRO A 26 -1.97 -14.88 -14.61
CA PRO A 26 -0.62 -14.39 -14.78
C PRO A 26 0.01 -14.37 -13.39
N PRO A 27 1.28 -14.76 -13.23
CA PRO A 27 1.92 -14.77 -11.93
C PRO A 27 1.76 -13.38 -11.32
N LEU A 28 0.83 -13.26 -10.37
CA LEU A 28 0.43 -11.99 -9.73
C LEU A 28 1.55 -11.44 -8.85
N SER A 29 2.59 -12.23 -8.60
CA SER A 29 3.72 -11.81 -7.77
C SER A 29 5.04 -12.30 -8.34
N ARG A 30 6.07 -11.44 -8.31
CA ARG A 30 7.45 -11.86 -8.43
C ARG A 30 7.84 -12.67 -7.18
N PRO A 31 8.72 -13.67 -7.32
CA PRO A 31 9.33 -14.29 -6.14
C PRO A 31 10.07 -13.20 -5.34
N VAL A 32 9.86 -13.19 -4.03
CA VAL A 32 10.58 -12.26 -3.15
C VAL A 32 12.04 -12.70 -3.11
N SER A 33 12.96 -11.81 -3.47
CA SER A 33 14.39 -11.98 -3.24
C SER A 33 14.82 -11.13 -2.05
N PHE A 34 15.53 -11.73 -1.13
CA PHE A 34 16.17 -11.04 -0.01
C PHE A 34 17.63 -10.69 -0.30
N ASP A 35 18.13 -11.02 -1.48
CA ASP A 35 19.49 -10.68 -1.89
C ASP A 35 19.62 -9.17 -2.16
N ASN A 36 20.74 -8.60 -1.77
CA ASN A 36 21.09 -7.24 -2.10
C ASN A 36 21.35 -7.07 -3.60
N SER A 37 21.09 -5.87 -4.14
CA SER A 37 21.38 -5.54 -5.54
C SER A 37 22.89 -5.67 -5.83
N GLN A 38 23.22 -5.95 -7.09
CA GLN A 38 24.63 -6.06 -7.53
C GLN A 38 25.37 -4.73 -7.39
N ARG A 39 24.68 -3.60 -7.48
CA ARG A 39 25.22 -2.25 -7.33
C ARG A 39 26.00 -2.07 -6.03
N ILE A 40 25.53 -2.63 -4.90
CA ILE A 40 26.23 -2.49 -3.62
C ILE A 40 27.64 -3.11 -3.66
N ARG A 41 27.80 -4.22 -4.39
CA ARG A 41 29.10 -4.90 -4.55
C ARG A 41 30.04 -4.10 -5.45
N GLU A 42 29.53 -3.40 -6.45
CA GLU A 42 30.31 -2.55 -7.35
C GLU A 42 30.84 -1.29 -6.66
N LEU A 43 30.10 -0.78 -5.68
CA LEU A 43 30.46 0.39 -4.89
C LEU A 43 31.47 0.08 -3.77
N ILE A 44 31.66 -1.19 -3.42
CA ILE A 44 32.67 -1.60 -2.44
C ILE A 44 34.04 -1.72 -3.14
N ARG A 45 34.96 -0.85 -2.74
CA ARG A 45 36.34 -0.84 -3.26
C ARG A 45 37.34 -0.82 -2.11
N ALA A 46 38.34 -1.67 -2.15
CA ALA A 46 39.36 -1.77 -1.11
C ALA A 46 38.82 -1.87 0.33
N GLY A 47 37.67 -2.56 0.53
CA GLY A 47 37.07 -2.74 1.83
C GLY A 47 36.27 -1.54 2.34
N ASN A 48 36.06 -0.51 1.52
CA ASN A 48 35.23 0.66 1.83
C ASN A 48 34.07 0.80 0.82
N LEU A 49 32.92 1.28 1.29
CA LEU A 49 31.76 1.60 0.46
C LEU A 49 31.82 3.10 0.10
N TYR A 50 32.11 3.40 -1.16
CA TYR A 50 32.06 4.77 -1.67
C TYR A 50 30.65 5.10 -2.13
N LEU A 51 30.05 6.10 -1.52
CA LEU A 51 28.63 6.40 -1.67
C LEU A 51 28.43 7.86 -2.07
N SER A 52 27.72 8.09 -3.17
CA SER A 52 27.16 9.39 -3.54
C SER A 52 25.67 9.45 -3.14
N VAL A 53 25.06 10.64 -3.13
CA VAL A 53 23.62 10.79 -2.86
C VAL A 53 22.80 10.02 -3.91
N GLN A 54 23.22 10.03 -5.18
CA GLN A 54 22.52 9.32 -6.25
C GLN A 54 22.63 7.79 -6.06
N ASP A 55 23.79 7.28 -5.66
CA ASP A 55 23.97 5.86 -5.37
C ASP A 55 23.14 5.44 -4.14
N ALA A 56 23.09 6.28 -3.10
CA ALA A 56 22.27 6.05 -1.93
C ALA A 56 20.77 5.96 -2.28
N LEU A 57 20.28 6.87 -3.14
CA LEU A 57 18.90 6.84 -3.62
C LEU A 57 18.63 5.60 -4.47
N ALA A 58 19.55 5.25 -5.38
CA ALA A 58 19.42 4.05 -6.20
C ALA A 58 19.37 2.77 -5.35
N LEU A 59 20.29 2.63 -4.39
CA LEU A 59 20.31 1.50 -3.47
C LEU A 59 19.05 1.43 -2.61
N ALA A 60 18.55 2.57 -2.11
CA ALA A 60 17.31 2.60 -1.33
C ALA A 60 16.10 2.14 -2.17
N ILE A 61 15.98 2.57 -3.42
CA ILE A 61 14.90 2.14 -4.31
C ILE A 61 15.01 0.65 -4.63
N GLU A 62 16.23 0.13 -4.83
CA GLU A 62 16.47 -1.27 -5.17
C GLU A 62 16.33 -2.22 -3.98
N ASN A 63 16.80 -1.82 -2.79
CA ASN A 63 16.98 -2.73 -1.64
C ASN A 63 16.03 -2.44 -0.48
N ASN A 64 15.50 -1.24 -0.32
CA ASN A 64 14.68 -0.92 0.86
C ASN A 64 13.44 -1.80 0.93
N LEU A 65 13.22 -2.45 2.08
CA LEU A 65 12.13 -3.39 2.31
C LEU A 65 10.76 -2.69 2.37
N ASP A 66 10.69 -1.42 2.78
CA ASP A 66 9.44 -0.66 2.82
C ASP A 66 8.95 -0.35 1.41
N VAL A 67 9.88 -0.03 0.50
CA VAL A 67 9.58 0.14 -0.93
C VAL A 67 9.15 -1.20 -1.54
N GLU A 68 9.80 -2.31 -1.17
CA GLU A 68 9.41 -3.65 -1.65
C GLU A 68 8.00 -4.03 -1.17
N LEU A 69 7.65 -3.77 0.09
CA LEU A 69 6.30 -3.99 0.60
C LEU A 69 5.25 -3.24 -0.22
N GLN A 70 5.51 -1.99 -0.57
CA GLN A 70 4.58 -1.20 -1.38
C GLN A 70 4.48 -1.67 -2.84
N ARG A 71 5.48 -2.37 -3.39
CA ARG A 71 5.38 -2.99 -4.71
C ARG A 71 4.27 -4.04 -4.79
N PHE A 72 3.94 -4.71 -3.68
CA PHE A 72 2.84 -5.68 -3.63
C PHE A 72 1.45 -5.03 -3.67
N THR A 73 1.33 -3.74 -3.40
CA THR A 73 0.04 -3.03 -3.42
C THR A 73 -0.58 -3.00 -4.83
N LEU A 74 0.24 -2.85 -5.87
CA LEU A 74 -0.24 -2.88 -7.27
C LEU A 74 -0.81 -4.24 -7.69
N PRO A 75 -0.09 -5.38 -7.54
CA PRO A 75 -0.65 -6.71 -7.82
C PRO A 75 -1.89 -7.03 -6.97
N THR A 76 -1.93 -6.55 -5.74
CA THR A 76 -3.12 -6.69 -4.88
C THR A 76 -4.32 -5.95 -5.47
N ALA A 77 -4.12 -4.72 -5.95
CA ALA A 77 -5.17 -3.95 -6.62
C ALA A 77 -5.61 -4.60 -7.95
N ASP A 78 -4.68 -5.18 -8.73
CA ASP A 78 -5.00 -5.93 -9.94
C ASP A 78 -5.82 -7.19 -9.62
N SER A 79 -5.55 -7.88 -8.51
CA SER A 79 -6.33 -9.01 -8.02
C SER A 79 -7.76 -8.59 -7.63
N GLU A 80 -7.92 -7.45 -6.93
CA GLU A 80 -9.25 -6.91 -6.59
C GLU A 80 -10.02 -6.46 -7.84
N LEU A 81 -9.34 -5.91 -8.85
CA LEU A 81 -9.97 -5.59 -10.14
C LEU A 81 -10.43 -6.86 -10.87
N LEU A 82 -9.65 -7.95 -10.84
CA LEU A 82 -10.05 -9.24 -11.40
C LEU A 82 -11.28 -9.79 -10.68
N ARG A 83 -11.31 -9.75 -9.36
CA ARG A 83 -12.46 -10.12 -8.53
C ARG A 83 -13.71 -9.32 -8.88
N ALA A 84 -13.58 -8.01 -9.03
CA ALA A 84 -14.70 -7.13 -9.38
C ALA A 84 -15.24 -7.44 -10.80
N LYS A 85 -14.38 -7.82 -11.74
CA LYS A 85 -14.78 -8.27 -13.09
C LYS A 85 -15.62 -9.56 -13.06
N GLY A 86 -15.39 -10.42 -12.08
CA GLY A 86 -16.23 -11.61 -11.83
C GLY A 86 -17.56 -11.31 -11.13
N GLY A 87 -17.83 -10.05 -10.77
CA GLY A 87 -19.04 -9.64 -10.02
C GLY A 87 -18.85 -9.64 -8.50
N GLY A 88 -17.63 -9.81 -8.00
CA GLY A 88 -17.32 -9.73 -6.57
C GLY A 88 -17.38 -8.30 -6.04
N THR A 89 -17.74 -8.17 -4.76
CA THR A 89 -17.68 -6.88 -4.05
C THR A 89 -16.24 -6.49 -3.75
N ASN A 90 -15.96 -5.19 -3.72
CA ASN A 90 -14.65 -4.66 -3.38
C ASN A 90 -14.35 -4.84 -1.88
N ARG A 91 -13.11 -5.23 -1.53
CA ARG A 91 -12.61 -5.36 -0.14
C ARG A 91 -11.79 -4.16 0.29
N GLY A 92 -11.35 -3.33 -0.67
CA GLY A 92 -10.42 -2.25 -0.46
C GLY A 92 -8.96 -2.68 -0.35
N LEU A 93 -8.07 -1.70 -0.29
CA LEU A 93 -6.64 -1.90 -0.15
C LEU A 93 -6.23 -1.61 1.30
N ASN A 94 -5.57 -2.56 1.93
CA ASN A 94 -4.86 -2.32 3.19
C ASN A 94 -3.41 -1.96 2.86
N TYR A 95 -2.95 -0.83 3.37
CA TYR A 95 -1.59 -0.36 3.19
C TYR A 95 -1.11 0.39 4.43
N THR A 96 0.20 0.41 4.63
CA THR A 96 0.88 1.21 5.64
C THR A 96 2.04 1.90 4.95
N LEU A 97 2.09 3.23 5.04
CA LEU A 97 3.26 3.99 4.60
C LEU A 97 4.26 4.03 5.75
N LEU A 98 5.51 3.74 5.45
CA LEU A 98 6.59 3.69 6.44
C LEU A 98 7.60 4.79 6.14
N GLU A 99 7.96 5.56 7.17
CA GLU A 99 8.99 6.58 7.07
C GLU A 99 10.36 6.00 7.41
N VAL A 100 11.37 6.49 6.72
CA VAL A 100 12.76 6.17 7.02
C VAL A 100 13.14 6.73 8.40
N PRO A 101 13.89 5.98 9.23
CA PRO A 101 14.33 6.43 10.55
C PRO A 101 14.97 7.83 10.53
N ILE A 102 14.78 8.59 11.59
CA ILE A 102 15.33 9.96 11.68
C ILE A 102 16.86 9.97 11.70
N GLY A 103 17.49 8.93 12.23
CA GLY A 103 18.94 8.90 12.46
C GLY A 103 19.35 9.68 13.72
N VAL A 104 20.65 9.89 13.89
CA VAL A 104 21.20 10.66 15.03
C VAL A 104 21.17 12.18 14.77
N GLY A 105 20.81 12.59 13.56
CA GLY A 105 20.87 13.98 13.11
C GLY A 105 22.28 14.43 12.75
N GLY A 106 22.41 15.71 12.35
CA GLY A 106 23.70 16.31 12.04
C GLY A 106 24.46 16.80 13.28
N PRO A 107 25.65 17.41 13.10
CA PRO A 107 26.41 18.02 14.18
C PRO A 107 25.54 19.01 14.97
N LEU A 108 25.70 19.06 16.29
CA LEU A 108 24.92 19.89 17.21
C LEU A 108 23.43 19.56 17.30
N SER A 109 23.00 18.43 16.76
CA SER A 109 21.63 17.95 16.95
C SER A 109 21.37 17.66 18.44
N PRO A 110 20.16 17.94 18.97
CA PRO A 110 19.80 17.55 20.34
C PRO A 110 19.89 16.06 20.60
N LEU A 111 19.69 15.23 19.58
CA LEU A 111 19.88 13.78 19.65
C LEU A 111 21.37 13.43 19.79
N ALA A 112 22.25 14.20 19.13
CA ALA A 112 23.70 14.07 19.25
C ALA A 112 24.26 14.55 20.58
N VAL A 113 23.63 15.57 21.18
CA VAL A 113 24.04 16.15 22.48
C VAL A 113 23.55 15.33 23.67
N ASN A 114 22.46 14.58 23.52
CA ASN A 114 21.87 13.78 24.59
C ASN A 114 21.45 12.38 24.13
N PRO A 115 22.39 11.46 23.92
CA PRO A 115 22.15 10.12 23.38
C PRO A 115 21.22 9.25 24.25
N ALA A 116 21.01 9.59 25.53
CA ALA A 116 20.07 8.91 26.40
C ALA A 116 18.60 9.05 25.96
N ASN A 117 18.28 10.05 25.12
CA ASN A 117 16.94 10.27 24.57
C ASN A 117 16.73 9.64 23.19
N ALA A 118 17.77 9.16 22.53
CA ALA A 118 17.68 8.55 21.20
C ALA A 118 16.88 7.22 21.21
N GLY A 119 16.89 6.50 22.33
CA GLY A 119 16.12 5.25 22.49
C GLY A 119 14.61 5.45 22.70
N SER A 120 14.15 6.67 22.96
CA SER A 120 12.74 6.97 23.27
C SER A 120 11.91 7.40 22.05
N ALA A 121 12.55 7.62 20.90
CA ALA A 121 11.88 8.08 19.67
C ALA A 121 11.11 6.97 18.92
N THR A 122 11.22 5.71 19.37
CA THR A 122 10.54 4.57 18.72
C THR A 122 9.12 4.31 19.19
N ASN A 123 8.66 5.01 20.23
CA ASN A 123 7.27 4.86 20.72
C ASN A 123 6.59 6.22 20.75
N GLY A 124 6.05 6.68 19.63
CA GLY A 124 4.90 7.60 19.47
C GLY A 124 4.55 8.63 20.57
N THR A 125 5.45 8.94 21.49
CA THR A 125 5.25 9.91 22.56
C THR A 125 6.02 11.18 22.25
N SER A 126 5.28 12.27 22.17
CA SER A 126 5.71 13.64 22.02
C SER A 126 7.05 13.96 22.71
N VAL A 127 8.06 14.32 21.90
CA VAL A 127 9.28 14.97 22.40
C VAL A 127 8.87 16.24 23.15
N PRO A 128 9.33 16.49 24.39
CA PRO A 128 8.98 17.72 25.09
C PRO A 128 9.53 18.93 24.35
N THR A 129 8.64 19.82 23.97
CA THR A 129 8.82 21.04 23.15
C THR A 129 9.57 22.18 23.86
N ASN A 130 10.55 21.91 24.72
CA ASN A 130 11.24 22.92 25.49
C ASN A 130 12.69 23.20 25.07
N ALA A 131 13.11 22.73 23.90
CA ALA A 131 14.35 23.18 23.31
C ALA A 131 14.04 24.27 22.27
N LEU A 132 14.56 25.46 22.51
CA LEU A 132 14.70 26.51 21.48
C LEU A 132 15.69 25.98 20.43
N GLU A 133 15.25 25.05 19.61
CA GLU A 133 16.07 24.47 18.56
C GLU A 133 16.16 25.41 17.38
N LEU A 134 17.29 26.00 17.24
CA LEU A 134 17.73 26.55 15.96
C LEU A 134 17.83 25.42 14.96
N GLY A 135 16.75 25.13 14.25
CA GLY A 135 16.91 24.48 12.99
C GLY A 135 16.08 23.28 12.62
N VAL A 136 15.54 22.56 13.56
CA VAL A 136 14.57 21.52 13.24
C VAL A 136 13.37 21.76 14.16
N LEU A 137 12.40 22.51 13.68
CA LEU A 137 11.03 22.29 14.12
C LEU A 137 10.82 20.81 13.91
N GLY A 138 10.61 20.05 15.02
CA GLY A 138 10.29 18.65 14.92
C GLY A 138 9.25 18.54 13.82
N GLU A 139 9.64 17.89 12.71
CA GLU A 139 8.64 17.59 11.70
C GLU A 139 7.54 16.89 12.47
N PRO A 140 6.30 17.37 12.41
CA PRO A 140 5.22 16.62 12.96
C PRO A 140 5.41 15.23 12.35
N VAL A 141 5.58 14.22 13.21
CA VAL A 141 5.45 12.85 12.77
C VAL A 141 4.01 12.80 12.31
N ASP A 142 3.83 13.18 11.05
CA ASP A 142 2.55 13.08 10.39
C ASP A 142 2.29 11.58 10.35
N ASN A 143 1.64 11.11 11.40
CA ASN A 143 0.92 9.87 11.33
C ASN A 143 -0.10 10.10 10.22
N TYR A 144 0.33 9.88 8.97
CA TYR A 144 -0.56 9.73 7.84
C TYR A 144 -1.40 8.49 8.10
N SER A 145 -2.29 8.60 9.07
CA SER A 145 -3.43 7.71 9.14
C SER A 145 -4.29 8.07 7.93
N MET A 146 -3.83 7.69 6.75
CA MET A 146 -4.71 7.61 5.61
C MET A 146 -5.74 6.58 6.01
N GLN A 147 -6.90 7.09 6.36
CA GLN A 147 -8.02 6.31 6.79
C GLN A 147 -8.27 5.27 5.71
N GLY A 148 -8.11 3.98 6.04
CA GLY A 148 -8.43 2.88 5.14
C GLY A 148 -9.83 3.04 4.56
N THR A 149 -10.19 2.23 3.59
CA THR A 149 -11.48 2.23 2.90
C THR A 149 -12.62 2.57 3.84
N ILE A 150 -13.26 3.71 3.59
CA ILE A 150 -14.45 4.11 4.32
C ILE A 150 -15.50 3.04 4.03
N ALA A 151 -16.01 2.37 5.07
CA ALA A 151 -17.02 1.35 4.93
C ALA A 151 -18.33 1.99 4.39
N GLN A 152 -18.58 1.79 3.11
CA GLN A 152 -19.82 2.21 2.45
C GLN A 152 -20.85 1.10 2.51
N SER A 153 -22.12 1.43 2.35
CA SER A 153 -23.12 0.40 2.15
C SER A 153 -22.80 -0.39 0.88
N THR A 154 -23.01 -1.70 0.90
CA THR A 154 -22.79 -2.52 -0.29
C THR A 154 -23.75 -2.18 -1.43
N GLY A 155 -24.84 -1.47 -1.12
CA GLY A 155 -25.87 -1.10 -2.09
C GLY A 155 -26.62 -2.32 -2.64
N ALA A 156 -27.33 -2.15 -3.76
CA ALA A 156 -28.00 -3.24 -4.44
C ALA A 156 -27.04 -4.36 -4.85
N ALA A 157 -27.45 -5.61 -4.70
CA ALA A 157 -26.63 -6.76 -5.06
C ALA A 157 -26.23 -6.70 -6.55
N VAL A 158 -25.00 -7.08 -6.84
CA VAL A 158 -24.48 -7.22 -8.22
C VAL A 158 -24.49 -8.70 -8.58
N PRO A 159 -25.00 -9.07 -9.75
CA PRO A 159 -24.95 -10.46 -10.18
C PRO A 159 -23.50 -10.94 -10.43
N VAL A 160 -23.24 -12.22 -10.19
CA VAL A 160 -21.97 -12.85 -10.55
C VAL A 160 -21.87 -12.93 -12.05
N TYR A 161 -20.81 -12.38 -12.64
CA TYR A 161 -20.61 -12.34 -14.08
C TYR A 161 -19.98 -13.61 -14.65
N ASP A 162 -19.23 -14.32 -13.82
CA ASP A 162 -18.61 -15.57 -14.24
C ASP A 162 -19.69 -16.66 -14.35
N PRO A 163 -19.72 -17.45 -15.44
CA PRO A 163 -20.64 -18.55 -15.56
C PRO A 163 -20.31 -19.63 -14.52
N ALA A 164 -21.33 -20.07 -13.81
CA ALA A 164 -21.21 -21.11 -12.80
C ALA A 164 -21.95 -22.38 -13.25
N PHE A 165 -21.28 -23.52 -13.24
CA PHE A 165 -21.91 -24.81 -13.37
C PHE A 165 -22.39 -25.29 -12.02
N VAL A 166 -23.66 -25.65 -11.93
CA VAL A 166 -24.29 -26.17 -10.72
C VAL A 166 -24.77 -27.60 -11.01
N GLY A 167 -24.27 -28.57 -10.26
CA GLY A 167 -24.67 -29.95 -10.33
C GLY A 167 -25.22 -30.46 -9.01
N GLN A 168 -26.31 -31.24 -9.07
CA GLN A 168 -26.91 -31.87 -7.90
C GLN A 168 -27.25 -33.33 -8.20
N LEU A 169 -26.79 -34.18 -7.31
CA LEU A 169 -27.18 -35.61 -7.31
C LEU A 169 -27.78 -35.92 -5.95
N ASN A 170 -29.00 -36.41 -5.94
CA ASN A 170 -29.70 -36.75 -4.74
C ASN A 170 -30.45 -38.07 -4.89
N TRP A 171 -30.40 -38.91 -3.87
CA TRP A 171 -31.24 -40.09 -3.75
C TRP A 171 -32.06 -39.95 -2.46
N ALA A 172 -33.37 -40.21 -2.58
CA ALA A 172 -34.29 -40.10 -1.44
C ALA A 172 -35.19 -41.31 -1.39
N HIS A 173 -35.38 -41.83 -0.21
CA HIS A 173 -36.44 -42.77 0.16
C HIS A 173 -37.43 -42.03 1.04
N GLN A 174 -38.66 -41.91 0.58
CA GLN A 174 -39.69 -41.20 1.31
C GLN A 174 -40.91 -42.11 1.52
N THR A 175 -41.39 -42.21 2.75
CA THR A 175 -42.64 -42.87 3.08
C THR A 175 -43.61 -41.86 3.62
N THR A 176 -44.73 -41.67 2.95
CA THR A 176 -45.76 -40.71 3.32
C THR A 176 -47.08 -41.42 3.59
N PRO A 177 -47.61 -41.35 4.81
CA PRO A 177 -48.95 -41.87 5.12
C PRO A 177 -50.00 -41.16 4.26
N GLN A 178 -50.97 -41.93 3.75
CA GLN A 178 -52.01 -41.41 2.89
C GLN A 178 -53.35 -41.38 3.62
N THR A 179 -54.04 -40.28 3.56
CA THR A 179 -55.39 -40.10 4.13
C THR A 179 -56.49 -40.65 3.21
N ASN A 180 -56.20 -40.81 1.90
CA ASN A 180 -57.12 -41.34 0.93
C ASN A 180 -56.47 -42.46 0.08
N ILE A 181 -56.94 -43.68 0.32
CA ILE A 181 -56.46 -44.87 -0.37
C ILE A 181 -56.80 -44.84 -1.89
N LEU A 182 -57.93 -44.21 -2.26
CA LEU A 182 -58.39 -44.19 -3.66
C LEU A 182 -57.40 -43.47 -4.58
N SER A 183 -56.66 -42.49 -4.11
CA SER A 183 -55.74 -41.70 -4.93
C SER A 183 -54.51 -42.53 -5.37
N TYR A 184 -53.97 -43.38 -4.50
CA TYR A 184 -52.71 -44.11 -4.77
C TYR A 184 -52.85 -45.64 -4.64
N GLY A 185 -54.01 -46.12 -4.17
CA GLY A 185 -54.21 -47.55 -3.93
C GLY A 185 -53.44 -48.10 -2.75
N THR A 186 -52.90 -47.27 -1.86
CA THR A 186 -52.07 -47.68 -0.71
C THR A 186 -52.28 -46.74 0.50
N ASN A 187 -52.14 -47.26 1.71
CA ASN A 187 -52.21 -46.48 2.94
C ASN A 187 -50.94 -45.66 3.21
N ALA A 188 -49.78 -46.09 2.67
CA ALA A 188 -48.51 -45.43 2.79
C ALA A 188 -47.83 -45.39 1.41
N LEU A 189 -47.62 -44.24 0.90
CA LEU A 189 -46.89 -44.02 -0.36
C LEU A 189 -45.40 -44.12 -0.08
N VAL A 190 -44.74 -45.11 -0.60
CA VAL A 190 -43.30 -45.27 -0.58
C VAL A 190 -42.75 -44.81 -1.93
N SER A 191 -41.88 -43.84 -1.89
CA SER A 191 -41.20 -43.30 -3.10
C SER A 191 -39.70 -43.46 -2.94
N ASN A 192 -39.06 -44.08 -3.90
CA ASN A 192 -37.62 -44.12 -4.09
C ASN A 192 -37.27 -43.25 -5.28
N GLY A 193 -36.59 -42.16 -5.06
CA GLY A 193 -36.25 -41.19 -6.12
C GLY A 193 -34.75 -40.98 -6.27
N PHE A 194 -34.32 -40.82 -7.49
CA PHE A 194 -32.99 -40.35 -7.86
C PHE A 194 -33.15 -39.07 -8.68
N ILE A 195 -32.53 -37.97 -8.20
CA ILE A 195 -32.54 -36.68 -8.86
C ILE A 195 -31.13 -36.36 -9.32
N ALA A 196 -31.00 -36.01 -10.59
CA ALA A 196 -29.74 -35.59 -11.20
C ALA A 196 -29.98 -34.28 -11.97
N ASN A 197 -29.58 -33.17 -11.42
CA ASN A 197 -29.76 -31.87 -12.03
C ASN A 197 -28.39 -31.28 -12.39
N ALA A 198 -28.32 -30.64 -13.56
CA ALA A 198 -27.13 -29.91 -13.99
C ALA A 198 -27.58 -28.60 -14.65
N GLY A 199 -26.88 -27.51 -14.33
CA GLY A 199 -27.24 -26.21 -14.87
C GLY A 199 -26.04 -25.28 -15.01
N ILE A 200 -26.21 -24.27 -15.82
CA ILE A 200 -25.30 -23.14 -15.96
C ILE A 200 -26.08 -21.88 -15.63
N GLN A 201 -25.51 -21.06 -14.75
CA GLN A 201 -26.07 -19.75 -14.41
C GLN A 201 -25.06 -18.65 -14.67
N GLN A 202 -25.53 -17.52 -15.16
CA GLN A 202 -24.70 -16.36 -15.49
C GLN A 202 -25.44 -15.06 -15.24
N GLY A 203 -24.74 -14.08 -14.66
CA GLY A 203 -25.22 -12.71 -14.51
C GLY A 203 -24.66 -11.78 -15.59
N PHE A 204 -25.36 -10.68 -15.81
CA PHE A 204 -25.02 -9.67 -16.82
C PHE A 204 -24.92 -8.27 -16.20
N SER A 205 -24.17 -7.42 -16.86
CA SER A 205 -23.98 -6.03 -16.40
C SER A 205 -25.24 -5.18 -16.38
N THR A 206 -26.32 -5.59 -17.05
CA THR A 206 -27.64 -4.94 -16.97
C THR A 206 -28.34 -5.20 -15.63
N GLY A 207 -27.84 -6.17 -14.85
CA GLY A 207 -28.48 -6.72 -13.66
C GLY A 207 -29.23 -8.02 -13.96
N ALA A 208 -29.36 -8.40 -15.24
CA ALA A 208 -30.02 -9.64 -15.63
C ALA A 208 -29.28 -10.87 -15.12
N GLN A 209 -30.04 -11.94 -14.90
CA GLN A 209 -29.53 -13.27 -14.60
C GLN A 209 -30.22 -14.27 -15.54
N ALA A 210 -29.43 -15.17 -16.10
CA ALA A 210 -29.94 -16.26 -16.89
C ALA A 210 -29.45 -17.58 -16.34
N SER A 211 -30.31 -18.60 -16.35
CA SER A 211 -29.92 -19.98 -16.02
C SER A 211 -30.51 -20.96 -17.02
N VAL A 212 -29.70 -21.92 -17.40
CA VAL A 212 -30.11 -23.08 -18.17
C VAL A 212 -29.95 -24.28 -17.28
N ASN A 213 -31.07 -24.98 -17.00
CA ASN A 213 -31.09 -26.13 -16.10
C ASN A 213 -31.59 -27.36 -16.87
N PHE A 214 -30.90 -28.45 -16.68
CA PHE A 214 -31.32 -29.78 -17.15
C PHE A 214 -31.60 -30.62 -15.91
N ASP A 215 -32.89 -30.86 -15.66
CA ASP A 215 -33.36 -31.55 -14.48
C ASP A 215 -33.84 -32.94 -14.84
N ASN A 216 -33.40 -33.96 -14.10
CA ASN A 216 -33.79 -35.33 -14.29
C ASN A 216 -34.19 -35.95 -12.96
N GLN A 217 -35.35 -36.56 -12.95
CA GLN A 217 -35.87 -37.26 -11.81
C GLN A 217 -36.31 -38.68 -12.21
N HIS A 218 -35.68 -39.67 -11.63
CA HIS A 218 -36.13 -41.05 -11.75
C HIS A 218 -36.81 -41.48 -10.47
N GLN A 219 -38.04 -41.96 -10.55
CA GLN A 219 -38.85 -42.25 -9.37
C GLN A 219 -39.54 -43.60 -9.51
N ASN A 220 -39.47 -44.39 -8.42
CA ASN A 220 -40.21 -45.64 -8.26
C ASN A 220 -41.12 -45.48 -7.04
N ILE A 221 -42.42 -45.70 -7.25
CA ILE A 221 -43.44 -45.55 -6.20
C ILE A 221 -44.25 -46.84 -6.08
N ASN A 222 -44.78 -47.08 -4.87
CA ASN A 222 -45.65 -48.24 -4.61
C ASN A 222 -47.15 -47.96 -4.90
N ALA A 223 -47.44 -46.88 -5.61
CA ALA A 223 -48.83 -46.56 -5.97
C ALA A 223 -49.37 -47.52 -7.00
N LEU A 224 -50.54 -48.10 -6.74
CA LEU A 224 -51.19 -49.06 -7.64
C LEU A 224 -51.93 -48.38 -8.78
N ASN A 225 -52.35 -47.11 -8.60
CA ASN A 225 -53.16 -46.37 -9.56
C ASN A 225 -52.33 -45.46 -10.47
N THR A 226 -51.10 -45.89 -10.82
CA THR A 226 -50.20 -45.14 -11.72
C THR A 226 -50.07 -45.84 -13.05
N GLY A 227 -50.05 -45.07 -14.17
CA GLY A 227 -49.92 -45.59 -15.50
C GLY A 227 -48.47 -46.02 -15.84
N TYR A 228 -47.47 -45.39 -15.20
CA TYR A 228 -46.04 -45.63 -15.45
C TYR A 228 -45.30 -45.78 -14.12
N ASN A 229 -44.54 -46.84 -13.95
CA ASN A 229 -43.73 -47.06 -12.75
C ASN A 229 -42.66 -48.13 -12.98
N PRO A 230 -41.36 -47.85 -12.73
CA PRO A 230 -40.82 -46.56 -12.42
C PRO A 230 -40.97 -45.55 -13.59
N PHE A 231 -40.95 -44.27 -13.30
CA PHE A 231 -40.97 -43.24 -14.34
C PHE A 231 -39.74 -42.33 -14.23
N THR A 232 -39.37 -41.75 -15.36
CA THR A 232 -38.32 -40.75 -15.46
C THR A 232 -38.92 -39.48 -16.06
N GLY A 233 -38.84 -38.39 -15.32
CA GLY A 233 -39.08 -37.05 -15.80
C GLY A 233 -37.77 -36.36 -16.14
N SER A 234 -37.70 -35.75 -17.29
CA SER A 234 -36.57 -34.92 -17.71
C SER A 234 -37.07 -33.57 -18.16
N SER A 235 -36.35 -32.52 -17.84
CA SER A 235 -36.68 -31.18 -18.34
C SER A 235 -35.44 -30.38 -18.69
N LEU A 236 -35.55 -29.55 -19.71
CA LEU A 236 -34.56 -28.54 -20.08
C LEU A 236 -35.24 -27.17 -19.96
N GLY A 237 -34.81 -26.40 -18.97
CA GLY A 237 -35.35 -25.10 -18.62
C GLY A 237 -34.35 -23.97 -18.88
N LEU A 238 -34.87 -22.86 -19.40
CA LEU A 238 -34.18 -21.54 -19.45
C LEU A 238 -34.99 -20.59 -18.60
N THR A 239 -34.34 -20.01 -17.58
CA THR A 239 -34.94 -18.94 -16.78
C THR A 239 -34.13 -17.67 -16.99
N PHE A 240 -34.82 -16.57 -17.23
CA PHE A 240 -34.22 -15.25 -17.39
C PHE A 240 -34.93 -14.27 -16.48
N THR A 241 -34.17 -13.54 -15.66
CA THR A 241 -34.68 -12.51 -14.76
C THR A 241 -33.96 -11.20 -15.04
N GLN A 242 -34.71 -10.14 -15.37
CA GLN A 242 -34.19 -8.80 -15.62
C GLN A 242 -34.81 -7.81 -14.63
N PRO A 243 -34.05 -7.24 -13.69
CA PRO A 243 -34.53 -6.14 -12.89
C PRO A 243 -34.78 -4.91 -13.78
N LEU A 244 -35.89 -4.21 -13.53
CA LEU A 244 -36.32 -3.03 -14.31
C LEU A 244 -36.15 -1.72 -13.56
N MET A 245 -36.09 -1.75 -12.23
CA MET A 245 -35.93 -0.56 -11.38
C MET A 245 -34.74 -0.69 -10.40
N ARG A 246 -34.93 -1.45 -9.31
CA ARG A 246 -33.87 -1.72 -8.35
C ARG A 246 -32.87 -2.69 -8.96
N GLY A 247 -31.58 -2.36 -8.96
CA GLY A 247 -30.54 -3.21 -9.56
C GLY A 247 -30.41 -3.11 -11.09
N PHE A 248 -31.19 -2.25 -11.75
CA PHE A 248 -31.13 -2.06 -13.20
C PHE A 248 -29.99 -1.15 -13.64
N GLY A 249 -29.30 -1.57 -14.71
CA GLY A 249 -28.42 -0.77 -15.51
C GLY A 249 -26.93 -1.05 -15.34
N PRO A 250 -26.16 -0.89 -16.44
CA PRO A 250 -24.73 -1.23 -16.46
C PRO A 250 -23.87 -0.30 -15.60
N GLY A 251 -24.25 0.98 -15.42
CA GLY A 251 -23.55 1.91 -14.52
C GLY A 251 -23.55 1.42 -13.09
N LEU A 252 -24.71 1.01 -12.60
CA LEU A 252 -24.90 0.49 -11.25
C LEU A 252 -24.18 -0.84 -11.04
N ASN A 253 -24.36 -1.80 -11.94
CA ASN A 253 -23.83 -3.14 -11.76
C ASN A 253 -22.31 -3.22 -11.97
N ARG A 254 -21.72 -2.34 -12.77
CA ARG A 254 -20.27 -2.22 -12.94
C ARG A 254 -19.59 -1.31 -11.91
N ARG A 255 -20.31 -0.82 -10.88
CA ARG A 255 -19.75 0.12 -9.89
C ARG A 255 -18.49 -0.42 -9.20
N PHE A 256 -18.46 -1.70 -8.83
CA PHE A 256 -17.29 -2.30 -8.18
C PHE A 256 -16.09 -2.43 -9.13
N ILE A 257 -16.32 -2.62 -10.43
CA ILE A 257 -15.24 -2.59 -11.45
C ILE A 257 -14.67 -1.17 -11.56
N ARG A 258 -15.52 -0.13 -11.53
CA ARG A 258 -15.08 1.28 -11.57
C ARG A 258 -14.31 1.64 -10.30
N ILE A 259 -14.81 1.26 -9.12
CA ILE A 259 -14.13 1.46 -7.83
C ILE A 259 -12.78 0.74 -7.82
N ALA A 260 -12.72 -0.54 -8.18
CA ALA A 260 -11.47 -1.29 -8.24
C ALA A 260 -10.46 -0.70 -9.27
N GLY A 261 -10.95 -0.14 -10.37
CA GLY A 261 -10.13 0.61 -11.33
C GLY A 261 -9.54 1.90 -10.72
N ASN A 262 -10.30 2.62 -9.91
CA ASN A 262 -9.80 3.77 -9.15
C ASN A 262 -8.81 3.33 -8.05
N GLU A 263 -9.08 2.23 -7.36
CA GLU A 263 -8.17 1.68 -6.34
C GLU A 263 -6.83 1.25 -6.93
N ARG A 264 -6.82 0.73 -8.16
CA ARG A 264 -5.56 0.48 -8.86
C ARG A 264 -4.75 1.75 -9.08
N ARG A 265 -5.41 2.89 -9.40
CA ARG A 265 -4.76 4.20 -9.51
C ARG A 265 -4.28 4.70 -8.13
N ILE A 266 -5.08 4.50 -7.09
CA ILE A 266 -4.71 4.81 -5.71
C ILE A 266 -3.47 3.99 -5.31
N ALA A 267 -3.40 2.70 -5.64
CA ALA A 267 -2.25 1.85 -5.38
C ALA A 267 -0.95 2.38 -6.03
N SER A 268 -1.04 2.88 -7.27
CA SER A 268 0.09 3.53 -7.95
C SER A 268 0.52 4.82 -7.22
N MET A 269 -0.44 5.63 -6.78
CA MET A 269 -0.14 6.85 -6.02
C MET A 269 0.43 6.55 -4.62
N LEU A 270 -0.01 5.46 -3.98
CA LEU A 270 0.56 5.00 -2.71
C LEU A 270 2.02 4.59 -2.86
N PHE A 271 2.34 3.85 -3.92
CA PHE A 271 3.71 3.51 -4.25
C PHE A 271 4.57 4.78 -4.48
N GLN A 272 4.04 5.74 -5.23
CA GLN A 272 4.70 7.04 -5.45
C GLN A 272 4.91 7.80 -4.13
N GLN A 273 3.93 7.77 -3.23
CA GLN A 273 4.04 8.38 -1.89
C GLN A 273 5.14 7.72 -1.07
N GLN A 274 5.23 6.39 -1.08
CA GLN A 274 6.31 5.68 -0.40
C GLN A 274 7.69 6.04 -0.98
N LEU A 275 7.81 6.15 -2.31
CA LEU A 275 9.05 6.60 -2.93
C LEU A 275 9.44 8.01 -2.49
N ILE A 276 8.49 8.94 -2.39
CA ILE A 276 8.72 10.30 -1.91
C ILE A 276 9.26 10.27 -0.47
N LEU A 277 8.62 9.49 0.42
CA LEU A 277 9.02 9.37 1.82
C LEU A 277 10.41 8.74 1.94
N THR A 278 10.68 7.67 1.20
CA THR A 278 11.99 6.99 1.20
C THR A 278 13.07 7.90 0.63
N THR A 279 12.83 8.57 -0.49
CA THR A 279 13.78 9.50 -1.13
C THR A 279 14.15 10.65 -0.18
N TYR A 280 13.13 11.28 0.42
CA TYR A 280 13.35 12.35 1.40
C TYR A 280 14.14 11.86 2.62
N GLY A 281 13.76 10.72 3.18
CA GLY A 281 14.44 10.14 4.33
C GLY A 281 15.90 9.78 4.05
N VAL A 282 16.18 9.22 2.87
CA VAL A 282 17.56 8.88 2.46
C VAL A 282 18.39 10.15 2.23
N ILE A 283 17.85 11.19 1.57
CA ILE A 283 18.56 12.47 1.41
C ILE A 283 18.90 13.04 2.79
N ARG A 284 17.97 13.03 3.74
CA ARG A 284 18.19 13.49 5.10
C ARG A 284 19.30 12.71 5.81
N LEU A 285 19.21 11.36 5.81
CA LEU A 285 20.20 10.50 6.46
C LEU A 285 21.59 10.66 5.84
N TYR A 286 21.66 10.73 4.52
CA TYR A 286 22.92 10.91 3.81
C TYR A 286 23.53 12.29 4.06
N THR A 287 22.71 13.34 4.09
CA THR A 287 23.18 14.71 4.39
C THR A 287 23.74 14.79 5.81
N ASP A 288 23.05 14.19 6.79
CA ASP A 288 23.55 14.13 8.16
C ASP A 288 24.83 13.29 8.27
N PHE A 289 24.94 12.19 7.52
CA PHE A 289 26.15 11.38 7.46
C PHE A 289 27.34 12.18 6.91
N VAL A 290 27.15 12.93 5.80
CA VAL A 290 28.22 13.78 5.24
C VAL A 290 28.62 14.87 6.24
N ALA A 291 27.65 15.51 6.91
CA ALA A 291 27.91 16.54 7.91
C ALA A 291 28.68 15.99 9.12
N LEU A 292 28.33 14.81 9.63
CA LEU A 292 29.08 14.15 10.71
C LEU A 292 30.49 13.76 10.29
N TYR A 293 30.67 13.34 9.04
CA TYR A 293 31.98 13.02 8.47
C TYR A 293 32.88 14.28 8.31
N GLU A 294 32.28 15.43 7.94
CA GLU A 294 33.00 16.71 7.93
C GLU A 294 33.31 17.20 9.34
N ASP A 295 32.42 17.01 10.32
CA ASP A 295 32.63 17.38 11.73
C ASP A 295 33.72 16.52 12.39
N GLU A 296 33.79 15.20 12.09
CA GLU A 296 34.92 14.34 12.53
C GLU A 296 36.26 14.95 12.12
N LYS A 297 36.40 15.41 10.86
CA LYS A 297 37.62 16.06 10.36
C LYS A 297 37.93 17.37 11.12
N VAL A 298 36.91 18.18 11.44
CA VAL A 298 37.08 19.37 12.26
C VAL A 298 37.61 19.02 13.64
N LYS A 299 37.08 17.95 14.27
CA LYS A 299 37.55 17.50 15.59
C LYS A 299 38.96 16.90 15.54
N GLU A 300 39.31 16.16 14.46
CA GLU A 300 40.70 15.67 14.24
C GLU A 300 41.71 16.82 14.11
N GLU A 301 41.31 17.89 13.38
CA GLU A 301 42.13 19.10 13.27
C GLU A 301 42.30 19.76 14.62
N SER A 302 41.23 19.88 15.43
CA SER A 302 41.29 20.46 16.77
C SER A 302 42.21 19.66 17.69
N VAL A 303 42.23 18.33 17.63
CA VAL A 303 43.17 17.50 18.40
C VAL A 303 44.62 17.77 17.96
N ARG A 304 44.90 17.85 16.64
CA ARG A 304 46.26 18.14 16.13
C ARG A 304 46.76 19.50 16.58
N LEU A 305 45.88 20.52 16.59
CA LEU A 305 46.21 21.85 17.07
C LEU A 305 46.51 21.82 18.59
N ALA A 306 45.69 21.14 19.38
CA ALA A 306 45.88 20.98 20.81
C ALA A 306 47.18 20.19 21.15
N GLU A 307 47.55 19.19 20.38
CA GLU A 307 48.83 18.47 20.50
C GLU A 307 50.03 19.36 20.22
N LYS A 308 49.94 20.18 19.16
CA LYS A 308 50.97 21.13 18.81
C LYS A 308 51.16 22.18 19.95
N LEU A 309 50.02 22.76 20.39
CA LEU A 309 50.06 23.76 21.49
C LEU A 309 50.63 23.17 22.78
N LEU A 310 50.29 21.91 23.11
CA LEU A 310 50.90 21.23 24.27
C LEU A 310 52.43 21.08 24.12
N SER A 311 52.91 20.69 22.94
CA SER A 311 54.33 20.54 22.63
C SER A 311 55.05 21.89 22.76
N ASP A 312 54.49 22.95 22.19
CA ASP A 312 55.07 24.29 22.23
C ASP A 312 55.07 24.85 23.66
N THR A 313 53.98 24.65 24.44
CA THR A 313 53.87 25.06 25.85
C THR A 313 54.85 24.28 26.71
N GLN A 314 55.07 22.96 26.47
CA GLN A 314 56.05 22.15 27.20
C GLN A 314 57.46 22.68 26.98
N ALA A 315 57.86 22.99 25.75
CA ALA A 315 59.15 23.56 25.43
C ALA A 315 59.39 24.89 26.15
N GLN A 316 58.39 25.76 26.17
CA GLN A 316 58.49 27.08 26.86
C GLN A 316 58.57 26.95 28.39
N VAL A 317 57.90 25.97 28.98
CA VAL A 317 58.00 25.65 30.41
C VAL A 317 59.38 25.10 30.75
N ASP A 318 59.92 24.23 29.91
CA ASP A 318 61.24 23.62 30.09
C ASP A 318 62.36 24.70 29.97
N GLU A 319 62.16 25.70 29.12
CA GLU A 319 63.01 26.89 29.00
C GLU A 319 62.83 27.91 30.16
N GLY A 320 61.80 27.70 31.00
CA GLY A 320 61.51 28.56 32.14
C GLY A 320 60.77 29.88 31.78
N THR A 321 60.28 30.01 30.56
CA THR A 321 59.53 31.19 30.06
C THR A 321 58.06 31.17 30.42
N LEU A 322 57.48 29.98 30.68
CA LEU A 322 56.09 29.82 31.11
C LEU A 322 55.96 29.10 32.45
N ALA A 323 54.84 29.35 33.12
CA ALA A 323 54.52 28.72 34.40
C ALA A 323 53.97 27.30 34.19
N GLN A 324 54.25 26.37 35.11
CA GLN A 324 53.79 24.97 35.08
C GLN A 324 52.26 24.82 34.98
N VAL A 325 51.49 25.83 35.43
CA VAL A 325 50.03 25.82 35.34
C VAL A 325 49.51 25.90 33.90
N GLU A 326 50.25 26.53 32.99
CA GLU A 326 49.87 26.62 31.58
C GLU A 326 50.02 25.26 30.89
N LEU A 327 51.02 24.46 31.26
CA LEU A 327 51.14 23.08 30.80
C LEU A 327 49.94 22.21 31.24
N THR A 328 49.47 22.41 32.49
CA THR A 328 48.29 21.71 32.98
C THR A 328 47.03 22.06 32.19
N ARG A 329 46.89 23.36 31.81
CA ARG A 329 45.79 23.82 30.95
C ARG A 329 45.85 23.25 29.56
N ALA A 330 47.01 23.23 28.93
CA ALA A 330 47.19 22.64 27.60
C ALA A 330 46.88 21.11 27.59
N LYS A 331 47.27 20.38 28.64
CA LYS A 331 46.91 18.98 28.83
C LYS A 331 45.38 18.81 28.97
N ALA A 332 44.74 19.65 29.80
CA ALA A 332 43.27 19.59 29.96
C ALA A 332 42.55 19.84 28.64
N GLN A 333 43.03 20.79 27.83
CA GLN A 333 42.46 21.08 26.52
C GLN A 333 42.62 19.88 25.55
N LEU A 334 43.83 19.26 25.52
CA LEU A 334 44.04 18.07 24.66
C LEU A 334 43.07 16.94 25.02
N PHE A 335 42.88 16.61 26.29
CA PHE A 335 41.94 15.55 26.69
C PHE A 335 40.48 15.94 26.42
N SER A 336 40.11 17.22 26.53
CA SER A 336 38.78 17.68 26.13
C SER A 336 38.53 17.52 24.64
N THR A 337 39.47 17.94 23.79
CA THR A 337 39.33 17.77 22.32
C THR A 337 39.36 16.30 21.89
N GLN A 338 40.15 15.43 22.56
CA GLN A 338 40.13 13.99 22.34
C GLN A 338 38.76 13.37 22.69
N GLN A 339 38.14 13.81 23.79
CA GLN A 339 36.79 13.37 24.16
C GLN A 339 35.77 13.78 23.08
N ASP A 340 35.84 15.00 22.57
CA ASP A 340 34.96 15.48 21.50
C ASP A 340 35.12 14.66 20.21
N LEU A 341 36.37 14.29 19.86
CA LEU A 341 36.64 13.43 18.70
C LEU A 341 36.06 12.01 18.88
N ILE A 342 36.20 11.42 20.07
CA ILE A 342 35.63 10.09 20.37
C ILE A 342 34.11 10.12 20.22
N ASN A 343 33.45 11.17 20.74
CA ASN A 343 32.01 11.35 20.61
C ASN A 343 31.59 11.53 19.15
N ALA A 344 32.29 12.34 18.36
CA ALA A 344 32.00 12.56 16.94
C ALA A 344 32.14 11.25 16.14
N ARG A 345 33.16 10.43 16.43
CA ARG A 345 33.34 9.10 15.81
C ARG A 345 32.20 8.15 16.16
N GLY A 346 31.77 8.12 17.42
CA GLY A 346 30.63 7.29 17.83
C GLY A 346 29.35 7.65 17.11
N LEU A 347 29.03 8.94 16.98
CA LEU A 347 27.86 9.42 16.25
C LEU A 347 27.95 9.09 14.76
N LEU A 348 29.12 9.21 14.14
CA LEU A 348 29.33 8.86 12.74
C LEU A 348 29.12 7.36 12.50
N GLU A 349 29.64 6.49 13.39
CA GLU A 349 29.45 5.03 13.31
C GLU A 349 27.98 4.66 13.46
N GLU A 350 27.24 5.27 14.39
CA GLU A 350 25.82 5.06 14.58
C GLU A 350 25.02 5.47 13.33
N GLN A 351 25.30 6.66 12.79
CA GLN A 351 24.65 7.13 11.55
C GLN A 351 24.96 6.20 10.36
N GLN A 352 26.18 5.69 10.25
CA GLN A 352 26.55 4.70 9.23
C GLN A 352 25.72 3.41 9.36
N ALA A 353 25.54 2.92 10.58
CA ALA A 353 24.74 1.72 10.82
C ALA A 353 23.27 1.92 10.38
N ILE A 354 22.68 3.05 10.76
CA ILE A 354 21.31 3.39 10.35
C ILE A 354 21.20 3.52 8.83
N LEU A 355 22.16 4.20 8.18
CA LEU A 355 22.17 4.37 6.74
C LEU A 355 22.31 3.02 6.01
N LYS A 356 23.20 2.13 6.46
CA LYS A 356 23.35 0.78 5.91
C LYS A 356 22.06 -0.02 6.00
N ASN A 357 21.38 0.00 7.16
CA ASN A 357 20.11 -0.71 7.34
C ASN A 357 19.03 -0.26 6.34
N VAL A 358 18.99 1.03 5.99
CA VAL A 358 18.03 1.55 5.00
C VAL A 358 18.39 1.17 3.57
N LEU A 359 19.68 1.02 3.26
CA LEU A 359 20.20 0.79 1.90
C LEU A 359 20.37 -0.70 1.56
N THR A 360 20.19 -1.61 2.51
CA THR A 360 20.41 -3.06 2.33
C THR A 360 19.15 -3.85 2.67
N ARG A 361 18.96 -4.99 2.01
CA ARG A 361 17.93 -6.00 2.34
C ARG A 361 18.40 -6.95 3.41
N ASP A 362 19.63 -7.40 3.28
CA ASP A 362 20.31 -8.28 4.22
C ASP A 362 21.66 -7.68 4.59
N GLU A 363 21.90 -7.58 5.89
CA GLU A 363 23.12 -7.03 6.45
C GLU A 363 24.11 -8.16 6.75
N ASP A 364 24.76 -8.64 5.71
CA ASP A 364 25.87 -9.61 5.83
C ASP A 364 26.97 -9.12 6.76
N ALA A 365 27.66 -10.04 7.45
CA ALA A 365 28.79 -9.72 8.33
C ALA A 365 29.87 -8.90 7.61
N GLN A 366 30.04 -9.11 6.30
CA GLN A 366 30.97 -8.32 5.49
C GLN A 366 30.52 -6.87 5.36
N LEU A 367 29.22 -6.60 5.08
CA LEU A 367 28.69 -5.26 4.96
C LEU A 367 28.71 -4.48 6.28
N ARG A 368 28.55 -5.16 7.40
CA ARG A 368 28.66 -4.53 8.73
C ARG A 368 30.05 -3.95 8.98
N SER A 369 31.10 -4.65 8.55
CA SER A 369 32.50 -4.23 8.78
C SER A 369 32.98 -3.15 7.81
N VAL A 370 32.31 -2.93 6.68
CA VAL A 370 32.72 -1.95 5.65
C VAL A 370 32.47 -0.52 6.15
N LYS A 371 33.48 0.34 6.06
CA LYS A 371 33.35 1.78 6.35
C LYS A 371 32.73 2.49 5.14
N VAL A 372 31.74 3.36 5.40
CA VAL A 372 31.13 4.19 4.34
C VAL A 372 31.95 5.47 4.19
N ILE A 373 32.27 5.83 2.94
CA ILE A 373 32.99 7.05 2.60
C ILE A 373 32.11 7.87 1.65
N PRO A 374 31.68 9.09 2.04
CA PRO A 374 30.93 9.95 1.15
C PRO A 374 31.83 10.46 0.03
N THR A 375 31.32 10.44 -1.21
CA THR A 375 32.01 10.99 -2.38
C THR A 375 31.60 12.43 -2.66
N ASP A 376 30.46 12.85 -2.16
CA ASP A 376 29.90 14.18 -2.36
C ASP A 376 30.22 15.08 -1.17
N SER A 377 30.46 16.36 -1.45
CA SER A 377 30.50 17.42 -0.45
C SER A 377 29.20 18.20 -0.44
N LEU A 378 28.80 18.73 0.70
CA LEU A 378 27.64 19.60 0.82
C LEU A 378 27.91 20.94 0.09
N SER A 379 27.34 21.11 -1.10
CA SER A 379 27.44 22.35 -1.86
C SER A 379 26.17 23.17 -1.78
N ILE A 380 26.32 24.47 -1.57
CA ILE A 380 25.22 25.43 -1.52
C ILE A 380 25.38 26.36 -2.72
N PRO A 381 24.36 26.54 -3.57
CA PRO A 381 24.41 27.45 -4.70
C PRO A 381 24.50 28.92 -4.22
N GLU A 382 25.18 29.78 -4.98
CA GLU A 382 25.31 31.19 -4.61
C GLU A 382 23.96 31.91 -4.55
N LYS A 383 23.03 31.53 -5.41
CA LYS A 383 21.66 32.06 -5.45
C LYS A 383 20.64 30.95 -5.56
N ASP A 384 19.56 31.07 -4.81
CA ASP A 384 18.41 30.19 -4.93
C ASP A 384 17.45 30.72 -6.00
N GLU A 385 17.09 29.87 -6.94
CA GLU A 385 16.02 30.15 -7.91
C GLU A 385 14.67 29.86 -7.26
N LEU A 386 14.26 30.69 -6.29
CA LEU A 386 12.97 30.55 -5.64
C LEU A 386 11.85 31.09 -6.51
N ARG A 387 10.92 30.21 -6.89
CA ARG A 387 9.68 30.59 -7.56
C ARG A 387 8.71 31.26 -6.57
N PRO A 388 7.72 32.05 -7.05
CA PRO A 388 6.69 32.62 -6.19
C PRO A 388 5.95 31.54 -5.40
N MET A 389 5.57 31.84 -4.15
CA MET A 389 4.88 30.90 -3.27
C MET A 389 3.58 30.34 -3.89
N GLN A 390 2.83 31.18 -4.62
CA GLN A 390 1.59 30.77 -5.26
C GLN A 390 1.81 29.68 -6.32
N ASP A 391 2.91 29.76 -7.08
CA ASP A 391 3.26 28.76 -8.09
C ASP A 391 3.66 27.44 -7.44
N LEU A 392 4.43 27.50 -6.34
CA LEU A 392 4.81 26.32 -5.55
C LEU A 392 3.60 25.61 -4.94
N ILE A 393 2.61 26.37 -4.45
CA ILE A 393 1.35 25.81 -3.94
C ILE A 393 0.55 25.18 -5.09
N ALA A 394 0.50 25.83 -6.26
CA ALA A 394 -0.18 25.27 -7.43
C ALA A 394 0.46 23.96 -7.89
N ASP A 395 1.80 23.89 -7.91
CA ASP A 395 2.54 22.65 -8.19
C ASP A 395 2.23 21.56 -7.17
N ALA A 396 2.22 21.89 -5.87
CA ALA A 396 1.87 20.94 -4.82
C ALA A 396 0.46 20.37 -5.01
N VAL A 397 -0.53 21.21 -5.29
CA VAL A 397 -1.92 20.79 -5.54
C VAL A 397 -2.05 19.91 -6.80
N ALA A 398 -1.17 20.10 -7.79
CA ALA A 398 -1.17 19.31 -9.02
C ALA A 398 -0.43 17.97 -8.88
N ASN A 399 0.72 17.97 -8.20
CA ASN A 399 1.67 16.85 -8.25
C ASN A 399 1.62 15.92 -7.02
N ARG A 400 1.03 16.34 -5.91
CA ARG A 400 1.00 15.52 -4.68
C ARG A 400 0.10 14.29 -4.83
N PRO A 401 0.63 13.08 -4.59
CA PRO A 401 -0.13 11.83 -4.71
C PRO A 401 -1.27 11.72 -3.70
N ASP A 402 -1.10 12.23 -2.47
CA ASP A 402 -2.11 12.20 -1.41
C ASP A 402 -3.39 12.96 -1.79
N LEU A 403 -3.26 14.11 -2.46
CA LEU A 403 -4.39 14.87 -2.99
C LEU A 403 -5.07 14.13 -4.15
N GLY A 404 -4.29 13.48 -5.01
CA GLY A 404 -4.80 12.62 -6.08
C GLY A 404 -5.63 11.45 -5.54
N GLN A 405 -5.14 10.77 -4.51
CA GLN A 405 -5.82 9.69 -3.81
C GLN A 405 -7.13 10.18 -3.18
N ALA A 406 -7.09 11.29 -2.46
CA ALA A 406 -8.27 11.84 -1.80
C ALA A 406 -9.38 12.20 -2.81
N ARG A 407 -9.03 12.72 -4.01
CA ARG A 407 -9.99 12.98 -5.10
C ARG A 407 -10.62 11.68 -5.62
N LEU A 408 -9.80 10.65 -5.88
CA LEU A 408 -10.30 9.33 -6.31
C LEU A 408 -11.19 8.68 -5.24
N GLN A 409 -10.91 8.93 -3.96
CA GLN A 409 -11.75 8.44 -2.87
C GLN A 409 -13.14 9.14 -2.85
N VAL A 410 -13.20 10.43 -3.18
CA VAL A 410 -14.50 11.13 -3.41
C VAL A 410 -15.25 10.48 -4.56
N ASP A 411 -14.58 10.22 -5.68
CA ASP A 411 -15.18 9.54 -6.83
C ASP A 411 -15.72 8.15 -6.46
N ASN A 412 -14.96 7.38 -5.69
CA ASN A 412 -15.39 6.07 -5.19
C ASN A 412 -16.64 6.19 -4.30
N SER A 413 -16.68 7.21 -3.44
CA SER A 413 -17.84 7.47 -2.59
C SER A 413 -19.10 7.85 -3.40
N VAL A 414 -18.93 8.65 -4.46
CA VAL A 414 -20.03 9.00 -5.39
C VAL A 414 -20.51 7.78 -6.15
N ILE A 415 -19.59 6.92 -6.63
CA ILE A 415 -19.96 5.65 -7.30
C ILE A 415 -20.69 4.72 -6.34
N GLY A 416 -20.26 4.61 -5.08
CA GLY A 416 -20.91 3.81 -4.04
C GLY A 416 -22.33 4.27 -3.76
N LEU A 417 -22.55 5.60 -3.70
CA LEU A 417 -23.85 6.23 -3.47
C LEU A 417 -24.90 5.84 -4.53
N GLU A 418 -24.48 5.57 -5.79
CA GLU A 418 -25.40 5.04 -6.82
C GLU A 418 -26.03 3.71 -6.37
N GLY A 419 -25.26 2.87 -5.65
CA GLY A 419 -25.73 1.61 -5.07
C GLY A 419 -26.80 1.80 -3.99
N ALA A 420 -26.56 2.71 -3.05
CA ALA A 420 -27.51 3.02 -1.99
C ALA A 420 -28.81 3.65 -2.54
N ARG A 421 -28.69 4.57 -3.51
CA ARG A 421 -29.87 5.14 -4.21
C ARG A 421 -30.71 4.10 -4.91
N SER A 422 -30.09 3.04 -5.43
CA SER A 422 -30.85 1.95 -6.07
C SER A 422 -31.68 1.16 -5.06
N LEU A 423 -31.23 1.03 -3.81
CA LEU A 423 -31.96 0.31 -2.75
C LEU A 423 -33.28 1.00 -2.33
N THR A 424 -33.38 2.31 -2.53
CA THR A 424 -34.65 3.04 -2.20
C THR A 424 -35.73 2.83 -3.23
N LYS A 425 -35.39 2.29 -4.43
CA LYS A 425 -36.38 2.04 -5.49
C LYS A 425 -37.15 0.76 -5.24
N PRO A 426 -38.39 0.65 -5.74
CA PRO A 426 -39.14 -0.59 -5.78
C PRO A 426 -38.36 -1.67 -6.57
N GLU A 427 -38.51 -2.93 -6.19
CA GLU A 427 -38.02 -4.07 -6.95
C GLU A 427 -39.08 -4.49 -7.95
N VAL A 428 -38.74 -4.41 -9.21
CA VAL A 428 -39.63 -4.78 -10.32
C VAL A 428 -38.78 -5.63 -11.29
N ASP A 429 -39.12 -6.91 -11.35
CA ASP A 429 -38.38 -7.87 -12.14
C ASP A 429 -39.23 -8.45 -13.25
N LEU A 430 -38.71 -8.44 -14.46
CA LEU A 430 -39.23 -9.20 -15.58
C LEU A 430 -38.67 -10.61 -15.54
N VAL A 431 -39.53 -11.60 -15.40
CA VAL A 431 -39.17 -13.01 -15.34
C VAL A 431 -39.68 -13.72 -16.58
N GLY A 432 -38.79 -14.38 -17.31
CA GLY A 432 -39.12 -15.24 -18.45
C GLY A 432 -38.71 -16.66 -18.13
N VAL A 433 -39.60 -17.62 -18.41
CA VAL A 433 -39.32 -19.05 -18.24
C VAL A 433 -39.69 -19.77 -19.53
N MET A 434 -38.78 -20.62 -19.98
CA MET A 434 -39.02 -21.57 -21.10
C MET A 434 -38.52 -22.92 -20.65
N GLN A 435 -39.35 -23.94 -20.71
CA GLN A 435 -39.01 -25.27 -20.28
C GLN A 435 -39.61 -26.30 -21.22
N ASN A 436 -38.85 -27.30 -21.63
CA ASN A 436 -39.32 -28.45 -22.35
C ASN A 436 -39.31 -29.65 -21.41
N ASN A 437 -40.44 -30.37 -21.34
CA ASN A 437 -40.61 -31.48 -20.43
C ASN A 437 -40.66 -32.80 -21.22
N GLY A 438 -40.23 -33.86 -20.58
CA GLY A 438 -40.35 -35.22 -21.08
C GLY A 438 -40.64 -36.19 -19.93
N LEU A 439 -41.48 -37.16 -20.18
CA LEU A 439 -41.82 -38.20 -19.23
C LEU A 439 -41.78 -39.55 -19.93
N ALA A 440 -41.15 -40.54 -19.32
CA ALA A 440 -41.20 -41.91 -19.81
C ALA A 440 -41.13 -42.92 -18.67
N GLY A 441 -41.72 -44.08 -18.91
CA GLY A 441 -41.66 -45.20 -17.99
C GLY A 441 -42.32 -46.46 -18.57
N PRO A 442 -42.02 -47.63 -17.99
CA PRO A 442 -42.75 -48.82 -18.33
C PRO A 442 -44.21 -48.72 -17.87
N LEU A 443 -45.10 -49.28 -18.68
CA LEU A 443 -46.53 -49.38 -18.36
C LEU A 443 -46.76 -50.30 -17.15
N THR A 444 -47.62 -49.87 -16.28
CA THR A 444 -48.12 -50.70 -15.16
C THR A 444 -49.35 -51.48 -15.63
N GLY A 445 -49.71 -52.58 -14.95
CA GLY A 445 -50.91 -53.37 -15.25
C GLY A 445 -52.26 -52.61 -15.02
N PHE A 446 -52.23 -51.40 -14.48
CA PHE A 446 -53.40 -50.56 -14.25
C PHE A 446 -53.97 -49.98 -15.54
N VAL A 447 -53.22 -49.88 -16.60
CA VAL A 447 -53.63 -49.29 -17.87
C VAL A 447 -53.56 -50.36 -18.98
N SER A 448 -54.69 -50.63 -19.58
CA SER A 448 -54.82 -51.71 -20.64
C SER A 448 -54.60 -51.19 -22.04
N SER A 449 -54.22 -49.93 -22.28
CA SER A 449 -54.05 -49.36 -23.63
C SER A 449 -52.60 -49.43 -24.11
N PRO A 450 -52.29 -50.07 -25.25
CA PRO A 450 -50.93 -50.18 -25.75
C PRO A 450 -50.36 -48.90 -26.38
N ASN A 451 -51.18 -47.87 -26.60
CA ASN A 451 -50.80 -46.64 -27.30
C ASN A 451 -50.66 -45.44 -26.37
N LEU A 452 -50.09 -45.63 -25.17
CA LEU A 452 -49.85 -44.50 -24.28
C LEU A 452 -48.57 -43.74 -24.70
N PRO A 453 -48.61 -42.40 -24.69
CA PRO A 453 -47.55 -41.56 -25.28
C PRO A 453 -46.23 -41.58 -24.54
N TYR A 454 -46.19 -42.08 -23.28
CA TYR A 454 -44.98 -42.03 -22.43
C TYR A 454 -44.34 -43.41 -22.20
N GLY A 455 -44.72 -44.40 -23.02
CA GLY A 455 -44.08 -45.73 -22.98
C GLY A 455 -42.63 -45.66 -23.39
N GLY A 456 -41.72 -46.23 -22.57
CA GLY A 456 -40.30 -46.27 -22.90
C GLY A 456 -39.37 -46.04 -21.71
N GLY A 457 -38.11 -45.79 -22.03
CA GLY A 457 -37.08 -45.51 -21.03
C GLY A 457 -36.58 -44.06 -21.07
N TYR A 458 -35.48 -43.79 -20.41
CA TYR A 458 -34.84 -42.46 -20.32
C TYR A 458 -34.63 -41.78 -21.69
N GLY A 459 -34.23 -42.56 -22.71
CA GLY A 459 -34.05 -42.02 -24.06
C GLY A 459 -35.34 -41.46 -24.69
N SER A 460 -36.52 -42.04 -24.38
CA SER A 460 -37.81 -41.50 -24.82
C SER A 460 -38.14 -40.16 -24.12
N ALA A 461 -37.91 -40.06 -22.81
CA ALA A 461 -38.09 -38.80 -22.11
C ALA A 461 -37.15 -37.70 -22.66
N LEU A 462 -35.90 -38.03 -22.93
CA LEU A 462 -34.94 -37.11 -23.52
C LEU A 462 -35.33 -36.72 -24.96
N GLY A 463 -35.83 -37.68 -25.77
CA GLY A 463 -36.34 -37.43 -27.12
C GLY A 463 -37.47 -36.40 -27.11
N GLN A 464 -38.43 -36.48 -26.19
CA GLN A 464 -39.54 -35.53 -26.02
C GLN A 464 -39.03 -34.14 -25.66
N VAL A 465 -38.03 -34.03 -24.75
CA VAL A 465 -37.41 -32.73 -24.38
C VAL A 465 -36.77 -32.08 -25.61
N LEU A 466 -36.04 -32.83 -26.42
CA LEU A 466 -35.35 -32.31 -27.61
C LEU A 466 -36.33 -32.02 -28.77
N ALA A 467 -37.38 -32.84 -28.96
CA ALA A 467 -38.42 -32.62 -29.92
C ALA A 467 -39.40 -31.49 -29.57
N ARG A 468 -39.34 -31.00 -28.31
CA ARG A 468 -40.24 -29.95 -27.75
C ARG A 468 -41.70 -30.39 -27.76
N ASP A 469 -41.97 -31.63 -27.43
CA ASP A 469 -43.33 -32.17 -27.45
C ASP A 469 -44.21 -31.55 -26.36
N TYR A 470 -43.60 -31.18 -25.19
CA TYR A 470 -44.32 -30.63 -24.05
C TYR A 470 -43.67 -29.32 -23.56
N PRO A 471 -43.79 -28.21 -24.36
CA PRO A 471 -43.19 -26.94 -24.01
C PRO A 471 -44.04 -26.21 -22.96
N THR A 472 -43.33 -25.58 -22.00
CA THR A 472 -43.87 -24.64 -21.05
C THR A 472 -43.15 -23.33 -21.27
N TYR A 473 -43.88 -22.23 -21.45
CA TYR A 473 -43.30 -20.87 -21.50
C TYR A 473 -44.19 -19.93 -20.75
N GLY A 474 -43.52 -19.00 -20.05
CA GLY A 474 -44.18 -18.01 -19.25
C GLY A 474 -43.37 -16.73 -19.22
N ILE A 475 -44.08 -15.60 -19.16
CA ILE A 475 -43.50 -14.30 -18.88
C ILE A 475 -44.31 -13.66 -17.78
N GLY A 476 -43.65 -13.05 -16.80
CA GLY A 476 -44.26 -12.43 -15.66
C GLY A 476 -43.51 -11.21 -15.20
N VAL A 477 -44.16 -10.38 -14.47
CA VAL A 477 -43.57 -9.24 -13.75
C VAL A 477 -43.78 -9.48 -12.27
N GLN A 478 -42.68 -9.52 -11.54
CA GLN A 478 -42.69 -9.60 -10.09
C GLN A 478 -42.44 -8.20 -9.52
N VAL A 479 -43.28 -7.75 -8.59
CA VAL A 479 -43.15 -6.44 -7.95
C VAL A 479 -43.07 -6.63 -6.44
N THR A 480 -41.98 -6.11 -5.85
CA THR A 480 -41.80 -6.08 -4.40
C THR A 480 -41.66 -4.63 -3.98
N LEU A 481 -42.63 -4.13 -3.26
CA LEU A 481 -42.68 -2.75 -2.75
C LEU A 481 -42.60 -2.77 -1.22
N PRO A 482 -41.51 -2.35 -0.60
CA PRO A 482 -41.48 -2.21 0.85
C PRO A 482 -42.37 -1.05 1.29
N ILE A 483 -43.27 -1.28 2.25
CA ILE A 483 -44.16 -0.25 2.79
C ILE A 483 -43.39 0.82 3.56
N HIS A 484 -42.31 0.40 4.24
CA HIS A 484 -41.35 1.27 4.90
C HIS A 484 -39.94 0.79 4.52
N ASN A 485 -39.10 1.68 3.99
CA ASN A 485 -37.75 1.34 3.54
C ASN A 485 -36.66 2.04 4.39
N ARG A 486 -36.87 2.05 5.73
CA ARG A 486 -36.01 2.77 6.69
C ARG A 486 -34.52 2.39 6.59
N ILE A 487 -34.23 1.13 6.29
CA ILE A 487 -32.84 0.66 6.15
C ILE A 487 -32.18 1.35 4.95
N ALA A 488 -32.78 1.28 3.77
CA ALA A 488 -32.23 1.88 2.58
C ALA A 488 -32.18 3.41 2.64
N GLU A 489 -33.17 4.05 3.29
CA GLU A 489 -33.17 5.50 3.52
C GLU A 489 -32.04 5.92 4.47
N ALA A 490 -31.83 5.17 5.55
CA ALA A 490 -30.73 5.41 6.49
C ALA A 490 -29.34 5.19 5.82
N ASP A 491 -29.19 4.13 5.04
CA ASP A 491 -27.98 3.85 4.27
C ASP A 491 -27.69 4.95 3.25
N LEU A 492 -28.73 5.41 2.53
CA LEU A 492 -28.60 6.52 1.60
C LEU A 492 -28.15 7.81 2.29
N ALA A 493 -28.81 8.17 3.40
CA ALA A 493 -28.48 9.36 4.16
C ALA A 493 -27.02 9.30 4.70
N ARG A 494 -26.61 8.13 5.19
CA ARG A 494 -25.25 7.89 5.65
C ARG A 494 -24.24 8.06 4.51
N ASP A 495 -24.46 7.44 3.36
CA ASP A 495 -23.56 7.50 2.21
C ASP A 495 -23.49 8.94 1.64
N GLU A 496 -24.59 9.71 1.64
CA GLU A 496 -24.58 11.13 1.26
C GLU A 496 -23.74 11.99 2.23
N LEU A 497 -23.84 11.73 3.53
CA LEU A 497 -22.99 12.41 4.53
C LEU A 497 -21.52 12.05 4.32
N GLN A 498 -21.23 10.81 3.97
CA GLN A 498 -19.89 10.32 3.73
C GLN A 498 -19.24 10.97 2.49
N VAL A 499 -20.01 11.18 1.41
CA VAL A 499 -19.55 11.96 0.24
C VAL A 499 -19.19 13.38 0.66
N LYS A 500 -20.05 14.05 1.46
CA LYS A 500 -19.76 15.40 1.97
C LYS A 500 -18.51 15.43 2.86
N GLN A 501 -18.34 14.45 3.75
CA GLN A 501 -17.13 14.32 4.58
C GLN A 501 -15.88 14.16 3.72
N SER A 502 -15.92 13.30 2.69
CA SER A 502 -14.80 13.09 1.78
C SER A 502 -14.44 14.38 1.02
N GLN A 503 -15.42 15.18 0.59
CA GLN A 503 -15.19 16.48 -0.05
C GLN A 503 -14.53 17.49 0.89
N VAL A 504 -15.00 17.56 2.15
CA VAL A 504 -14.39 18.41 3.18
C VAL A 504 -12.94 17.97 3.44
N ARG A 505 -12.69 16.65 3.48
CA ARG A 505 -11.35 16.10 3.66
C ARG A 505 -10.39 16.52 2.55
N VAL A 506 -10.81 16.48 1.29
CA VAL A 506 -10.00 16.99 0.16
C VAL A 506 -9.64 18.46 0.39
N LYS A 507 -10.59 19.30 0.81
CA LYS A 507 -10.30 20.71 1.09
C LYS A 507 -9.35 20.91 2.26
N GLN A 508 -9.50 20.11 3.31
CA GLN A 508 -8.58 20.10 4.45
C GLN A 508 -7.16 19.75 4.00
N LEU A 509 -6.99 18.69 3.19
CA LEU A 509 -5.68 18.28 2.66
C LEU A 509 -5.07 19.34 1.74
N GLN A 510 -5.88 20.04 0.93
CA GLN A 510 -5.39 21.17 0.12
C GLN A 510 -4.84 22.31 0.98
N ASN A 511 -5.56 22.67 2.06
CA ASN A 511 -5.11 23.72 2.96
C ASN A 511 -3.84 23.28 3.72
N GLN A 512 -3.77 22.01 4.13
CA GLN A 512 -2.59 21.43 4.77
C GLN A 512 -1.38 21.46 3.82
N ALA A 513 -1.55 21.06 2.56
CA ALA A 513 -0.48 21.10 1.56
C ALA A 513 0.03 22.53 1.33
N ALA A 514 -0.86 23.52 1.30
CA ALA A 514 -0.47 24.92 1.18
C ALA A 514 0.37 25.38 2.38
N LEU A 515 -0.04 25.01 3.61
CA LEU A 515 0.70 25.32 4.83
C LEU A 515 2.08 24.65 4.84
N GLU A 516 2.17 23.37 4.47
CA GLU A 516 3.43 22.63 4.40
C GLU A 516 4.42 23.26 3.40
N VAL A 517 3.94 23.75 2.25
CA VAL A 517 4.77 24.46 1.28
C VAL A 517 5.26 25.80 1.84
N GLU A 518 4.41 26.55 2.54
CA GLU A 518 4.76 27.81 3.16
C GLU A 518 5.82 27.61 4.26
N ASP A 519 5.60 26.63 5.14
CA ASP A 519 6.52 26.28 6.22
C ASP A 519 7.88 25.83 5.68
N ALA A 520 7.90 24.97 4.66
CA ALA A 520 9.12 24.50 4.02
C ALA A 520 9.89 25.65 3.32
N LEU A 521 9.19 26.59 2.70
CA LEU A 521 9.80 27.77 2.07
C LEU A 521 10.41 28.71 3.13
N ILE A 522 9.72 28.94 4.24
CA ILE A 522 10.23 29.73 5.37
C ILE A 522 11.45 29.04 5.98
N ALA A 523 11.38 27.72 6.19
CA ALA A 523 12.49 26.94 6.73
C ALA A 523 13.73 27.02 5.82
N MET A 524 13.55 26.91 4.50
CA MET A 524 14.65 27.02 3.54
C MET A 524 15.30 28.41 3.57
N ARG A 525 14.51 29.48 3.58
CA ARG A 525 15.04 30.86 3.67
C ARG A 525 15.80 31.09 4.97
N ARG A 526 15.25 30.60 6.09
CA ARG A 526 15.91 30.68 7.40
C ARG A 526 17.23 29.91 7.43
N ALA A 527 17.24 28.68 6.89
CA ALA A 527 18.44 27.86 6.83
C ALA A 527 19.53 28.51 5.97
N ARG A 528 19.16 29.18 4.86
CA ARG A 528 20.08 29.95 4.03
C ARG A 528 20.72 31.11 4.80
N ALA A 529 19.92 31.93 5.45
CA ALA A 529 20.41 33.05 6.23
C ALA A 529 21.31 32.60 7.40
N ALA A 530 20.95 31.48 8.06
CA ALA A 530 21.76 30.88 9.10
C ALA A 530 23.13 30.37 8.57
N TYR A 531 23.15 29.77 7.39
CA TYR A 531 24.38 29.35 6.74
C TYR A 531 25.30 30.56 6.40
N GLU A 532 24.75 31.61 5.78
CA GLU A 532 25.51 32.82 5.44
C GLU A 532 26.11 33.47 6.70
N ALA A 533 25.35 33.52 7.79
CA ALA A 533 25.84 34.02 9.09
C ALA A 533 26.93 33.11 9.68
N ALA A 534 26.79 31.77 9.56
CA ALA A 534 27.78 30.82 10.09
C ALA A 534 29.12 30.92 9.32
N VAL A 535 29.07 31.12 8.00
CA VAL A 535 30.28 31.31 7.18
C VAL A 535 31.02 32.57 7.62
N GLN A 536 30.33 33.68 7.80
CA GLN A 536 30.94 34.93 8.28
C GLN A 536 31.51 34.78 9.72
N ALA A 537 30.76 34.13 10.60
CA ALA A 537 31.22 33.87 11.98
C ALA A 537 32.51 33.01 11.97
N ARG A 538 32.57 31.95 11.19
CA ARG A 538 33.78 31.13 11.06
C ARG A 538 34.97 31.92 10.52
N GLN A 539 34.75 32.78 9.51
CA GLN A 539 35.81 33.61 8.93
C GLN A 539 36.39 34.55 9.98
N PHE A 540 35.54 35.28 10.71
CA PHE A 540 36.01 36.22 11.74
C PHE A 540 36.66 35.51 12.95
N GLN A 541 36.19 34.31 13.32
CA GLN A 541 36.87 33.53 14.36
C GLN A 541 38.26 33.02 13.89
N GLN A 542 38.42 32.70 12.62
CA GLN A 542 39.71 32.33 12.07
C GLN A 542 40.68 33.52 12.09
N GLU A 543 40.27 34.69 11.61
CA GLU A 543 41.07 35.91 11.66
C GLU A 543 41.44 36.30 13.13
N SER A 544 40.52 36.11 14.07
CA SER A 544 40.77 36.36 15.49
C SER A 544 41.80 35.40 16.08
N LEU A 545 41.73 34.12 15.72
CA LEU A 545 42.74 33.13 16.15
C LEU A 545 44.11 33.43 15.57
N GLU A 546 44.20 33.74 14.27
CA GLU A 546 45.47 34.11 13.63
C GLU A 546 46.13 35.34 14.28
N ALA A 547 45.31 36.35 14.60
CA ALA A 547 45.80 37.55 15.31
C ALA A 547 46.29 37.22 16.74
N GLU A 548 45.60 36.31 17.46
CA GLU A 548 45.98 35.93 18.81
C GLU A 548 47.21 35.01 18.84
N GLN A 549 47.35 34.14 17.87
CA GLN A 549 48.57 33.31 17.66
C GLN A 549 49.78 34.18 17.39
N ALA A 550 49.66 35.22 16.54
CA ALA A 550 50.76 36.17 16.28
C ALA A 550 51.17 36.96 17.54
N LYS A 551 50.17 37.36 18.39
CA LYS A 551 50.50 37.98 19.69
C LYS A 551 51.16 37.01 20.66
N PHE A 552 50.78 35.76 20.66
CA PHE A 552 51.36 34.74 21.52
C PHE A 552 52.84 34.47 21.14
N GLU A 553 53.13 34.41 19.83
CA GLU A 553 54.51 34.21 19.31
C GLU A 553 55.49 35.34 19.77
N VAL A 554 54.97 36.58 19.87
CA VAL A 554 55.80 37.71 20.33
C VAL A 554 55.73 37.95 21.86
N GLY A 555 55.09 37.03 22.59
CA GLY A 555 54.96 37.10 24.04
C GLY A 555 53.94 38.12 24.57
N ALA A 556 53.10 38.67 23.70
CA ALA A 556 52.07 39.68 24.08
C ALA A 556 50.72 39.07 24.44
N SER A 557 50.58 37.74 24.40
CA SER A 557 49.39 36.99 24.80
C SER A 557 49.76 35.75 25.60
N THR A 558 48.75 35.03 26.09
CA THR A 558 48.89 33.79 26.88
C THR A 558 48.30 32.59 26.13
N ALA A 559 48.80 31.38 26.42
CA ALA A 559 48.24 30.16 25.91
C ALA A 559 46.75 29.98 26.15
N PHE A 560 46.23 30.59 27.25
CA PHE A 560 44.81 30.59 27.58
C PHE A 560 43.94 31.23 26.48
N PHE A 561 44.32 32.38 25.95
CA PHE A 561 43.55 33.03 24.89
C PHE A 561 43.65 32.29 23.58
N VAL A 562 44.80 31.71 23.23
CA VAL A 562 44.94 30.87 22.03
C VAL A 562 44.00 29.66 22.12
N ILE A 563 43.97 28.93 23.25
CA ILE A 563 43.08 27.82 23.51
C ILE A 563 41.61 28.26 23.37
N GLN A 564 41.26 29.41 23.92
CA GLN A 564 39.90 29.93 23.85
C GLN A 564 39.48 30.22 22.40
N TYR A 565 40.31 30.87 21.60
CA TYR A 565 40.01 31.16 20.19
C TYR A 565 40.03 29.92 19.33
N GLU A 566 40.88 28.92 19.59
CA GLU A 566 40.85 27.61 18.91
C GLU A 566 39.52 26.90 19.20
N SER A 567 39.06 26.89 20.44
CA SER A 567 37.77 26.31 20.80
C SER A 567 36.59 27.00 20.09
N LEU A 568 36.61 28.35 20.05
CA LEU A 568 35.60 29.16 19.36
C LEU A 568 35.61 28.90 17.83
N LEU A 569 36.78 28.76 17.20
CA LEU A 569 36.88 28.44 15.79
C LEU A 569 36.37 27.03 15.51
N ALA A 570 36.73 26.02 16.31
CA ALA A 570 36.24 24.67 16.18
C ALA A 570 34.69 24.63 16.27
N GLN A 571 34.11 25.35 17.23
CA GLN A 571 32.66 25.46 17.34
C GLN A 571 32.04 26.19 16.15
N ALA A 572 32.64 27.25 15.63
CA ALA A 572 32.16 27.96 14.46
C ALA A 572 32.20 27.08 13.20
N ARG A 573 33.25 26.26 13.01
CA ARG A 573 33.35 25.29 11.93
C ARG A 573 32.26 24.20 12.02
N SER A 574 32.05 23.60 13.19
CA SER A 574 30.95 22.65 13.42
C SER A 574 29.57 23.29 13.16
N THR A 575 29.40 24.57 13.53
CA THR A 575 28.16 25.33 13.27
C THR A 575 27.96 25.58 11.78
N GLU A 576 29.01 25.88 11.01
CA GLU A 576 28.92 26.03 9.55
C GLU A 576 28.49 24.71 8.90
N VAL A 577 29.10 23.57 9.28
CA VAL A 577 28.74 22.24 8.77
C VAL A 577 27.27 21.90 9.10
N ALA A 578 26.84 22.17 10.34
CA ALA A 578 25.46 21.97 10.75
C ALA A 578 24.48 22.85 9.96
N ALA A 579 24.85 24.11 9.68
CA ALA A 579 24.03 25.02 8.87
C ALA A 579 23.94 24.58 7.40
N LYS A 580 25.03 24.06 6.82
CA LYS A 580 25.02 23.45 5.47
C LYS A 580 24.05 22.28 5.40
N SER A 581 24.15 21.34 6.36
CA SER A 581 23.24 20.20 6.46
C SER A 581 21.79 20.66 6.56
N SER A 582 21.50 21.63 7.42
CA SER A 582 20.15 22.19 7.62
C SER A 582 19.58 22.79 6.34
N TYR A 583 20.40 23.50 5.56
CA TYR A 583 19.96 24.07 4.28
C TYR A 583 19.60 22.98 3.26
N VAL A 584 20.44 21.95 3.08
CA VAL A 584 20.18 20.85 2.14
C VAL A 584 18.91 20.08 2.52
N LYS A 585 18.72 19.82 3.83
CA LYS A 585 17.50 19.18 4.35
C LYS A 585 16.25 20.05 4.12
N ALA A 586 16.32 21.36 4.37
CA ALA A 586 15.22 22.28 4.12
C ALA A 586 14.85 22.37 2.62
N LYS A 587 15.85 22.32 1.73
CA LYS A 587 15.62 22.23 0.29
C LYS A 587 14.89 20.95 -0.09
N ALA A 588 15.33 19.80 0.43
CA ALA A 588 14.67 18.52 0.21
C ALA A 588 13.25 18.48 0.78
N ALA A 589 13.01 19.13 1.93
CA ALA A 589 11.67 19.27 2.53
C ALA A 589 10.74 20.09 1.62
N LEU A 590 11.23 21.18 1.00
CA LEU A 590 10.45 21.95 0.03
C LEU A 590 10.12 21.12 -1.21
N GLN A 591 11.07 20.36 -1.75
CA GLN A 591 10.84 19.45 -2.86
C GLN A 591 9.81 18.35 -2.53
N ARG A 592 9.81 17.84 -1.29
CA ARG A 592 8.78 16.92 -0.78
C ARG A 592 7.42 17.59 -0.73
N ALA A 593 7.34 18.79 -0.15
CA ALA A 593 6.08 19.53 0.02
C ALA A 593 5.43 19.89 -1.32
N THR A 594 6.23 20.22 -2.34
CA THR A 594 5.76 20.49 -3.71
C THR A 594 5.48 19.24 -4.54
N GLY A 595 5.94 18.05 -4.07
CA GLY A 595 5.84 16.80 -4.82
C GLY A 595 6.85 16.66 -5.95
N SER A 596 7.85 17.55 -6.06
CA SER A 596 8.85 17.54 -7.13
C SER A 596 10.07 16.65 -6.87
N ILE A 597 10.24 16.14 -5.62
CA ILE A 597 11.46 15.46 -5.16
C ILE A 597 11.90 14.28 -6.04
N LEU A 598 10.96 13.51 -6.61
CA LEU A 598 11.29 12.40 -7.50
C LEU A 598 11.83 12.89 -8.84
N ASN A 599 11.21 13.90 -9.41
CA ASN A 599 11.60 14.49 -10.70
C ASN A 599 12.96 15.20 -10.58
N ASP A 600 13.17 15.97 -9.50
CA ASP A 600 14.40 16.72 -9.26
C ASP A 600 15.61 15.78 -9.02
N ASN A 601 15.37 14.56 -8.53
CA ASN A 601 16.38 13.52 -8.34
C ASN A 601 16.38 12.48 -9.47
N HIS A 602 15.70 12.72 -10.60
CA HIS A 602 15.66 11.86 -11.78
C HIS A 602 15.19 10.42 -11.52
N ILE A 603 14.26 10.24 -10.57
CA ILE A 603 13.72 8.93 -10.22
C ILE A 603 12.53 8.61 -11.13
N ASP A 604 12.68 7.54 -11.92
CA ASP A 604 11.62 6.99 -12.77
C ASP A 604 10.74 6.04 -11.96
N ILE A 605 9.47 6.39 -11.81
CA ILE A 605 8.48 5.61 -11.04
C ILE A 605 8.25 4.24 -11.67
N ASP A 606 8.19 4.15 -13.01
CA ASP A 606 7.95 2.89 -13.71
C ASP A 606 9.14 1.93 -13.59
N ALA A 607 10.36 2.46 -13.60
CA ALA A 607 11.56 1.69 -13.31
C ALA A 607 11.59 1.21 -11.85
N ALA A 608 11.23 2.08 -10.91
CA ALA A 608 11.18 1.77 -9.48
C ALA A 608 10.14 0.67 -9.16
N ILE A 609 8.97 0.66 -9.82
CA ILE A 609 7.98 -0.43 -9.71
C ILE A 609 8.61 -1.78 -10.13
N LYS A 610 9.47 -1.78 -11.14
CA LYS A 610 10.15 -2.99 -11.63
C LYS A 610 11.36 -3.39 -10.77
N GLY A 611 11.73 -2.58 -9.77
CA GLY A 611 12.90 -2.84 -8.93
C GLY A 611 14.23 -2.53 -9.60
N ALA A 612 14.23 -1.63 -10.57
CA ALA A 612 15.42 -1.15 -11.26
C ALA A 612 15.50 0.38 -11.15
N THR A 613 16.70 0.92 -11.05
CA THR A 613 16.99 2.34 -11.26
C THR A 613 17.77 2.48 -12.57
N LYS A 614 17.46 3.49 -13.35
CA LYS A 614 18.23 3.79 -14.56
C LYS A 614 19.59 4.37 -14.21
#